data_fc32d46326a3e6d8992bd1c7438a17ba
#
_entry.id   fc32d46326a3e6d8992bd1c7438a17ba
#
_cell.length_a   1.000
_cell.length_b   1.000
_cell.length_c   1.000
_cell.angle_alpha   90.00
_cell.angle_beta   90.00
_cell.angle_gamma   90.00
#
_symmetry.space_group_name_H-M   'P 1'
#
loop_
_entity.id
_entity.type
_entity.pdbx_description
1 polymer ?
#
loop_
_entity_poly.entity_id
_entity_poly.type
_entity_poly.pdbx_seq_one_letter_code
_entity_poly.pdbx_strand_id
1 'polypeptide(L)'
;EWSYGEVKKPETINYRTLKPERDGLFCERIFGPTKDWECHCGKYQKLRYKGKICDRCGVEVTRAKVRRERMGHIELATPVSHIWYFKGIPSRMGLLLDISPRILEKVLYFAAYIVTDPGETPLVKNQILSEKEYRDMREKYEDDFDAGMGAEAVKKLLQQVDLEGLSQQLHAELKTVSGQKKARVVKRLEVVDAFRLSGNKPEWMVIDVLPVIPPELRPMVQ
;
A
#
# COMPACT_ATOMS: atom_id res chain seq x y z
N GLU A 1 -10.13 1.12 -8.89
CA GLU A 1 -10.90 1.79 -9.96
C GLU A 1 -10.11 1.88 -11.28
N TRP A 2 -8.79 2.14 -11.25
CA TRP A 2 -7.98 2.33 -12.47
C TRP A 2 -7.50 1.03 -13.11
N SER A 3 -7.59 -0.10 -12.42
CA SER A 3 -7.03 -1.36 -12.89
C SER A 3 -7.97 -2.10 -13.83
N TYR A 4 -7.39 -2.67 -14.88
CA TYR A 4 -8.08 -3.57 -15.82
C TYR A 4 -7.90 -5.05 -15.47
N GLY A 5 -7.10 -5.38 -14.47
CA GLY A 5 -6.93 -6.73 -13.99
C GLY A 5 -5.70 -6.91 -13.10
N GLU A 6 -5.64 -8.07 -12.44
CA GLU A 6 -4.55 -8.45 -11.56
C GLU A 6 -3.43 -9.17 -12.33
N VAL A 7 -2.21 -8.71 -12.12
CA VAL A 7 -1.00 -9.39 -12.57
C VAL A 7 -0.63 -10.46 -11.55
N LYS A 8 -0.84 -11.73 -11.90
CA LYS A 8 -0.67 -12.89 -10.99
C LYS A 8 0.68 -13.59 -11.13
N LYS A 9 1.37 -13.36 -12.25
CA LYS A 9 2.60 -14.07 -12.60
C LYS A 9 3.72 -13.09 -12.96
N PRO A 10 4.99 -13.42 -12.63
CA PRO A 10 6.13 -12.58 -12.95
C PRO A 10 6.58 -12.68 -14.41
N GLU A 11 6.00 -13.60 -15.18
CA GLU A 11 6.36 -13.81 -16.57
C GLU A 11 6.08 -12.55 -17.40
N THR A 12 6.92 -12.33 -18.39
CA THR A 12 6.83 -11.20 -19.32
C THR A 12 6.33 -11.63 -20.70
N ILE A 13 7.21 -12.16 -21.52
CA ILE A 13 6.90 -12.68 -22.85
C ILE A 13 7.42 -14.10 -22.99
N ASN A 14 6.78 -14.86 -23.88
CA ASN A 14 7.28 -16.16 -24.27
C ASN A 14 8.48 -15.99 -25.22
N TYR A 15 9.62 -16.55 -24.87
CA TYR A 15 10.86 -16.38 -25.65
C TYR A 15 10.82 -17.04 -27.04
N ARG A 16 9.92 -18.01 -27.28
CA ARG A 16 9.74 -18.69 -28.57
C ARG A 16 8.79 -17.93 -29.49
N THR A 17 7.65 -17.49 -28.95
CA THR A 17 6.59 -16.85 -29.73
C THR A 17 6.63 -15.34 -29.70
N LEU A 18 7.43 -14.75 -28.78
CA LEU A 18 7.52 -13.31 -28.50
C LEU A 18 6.17 -12.67 -28.11
N LYS A 19 5.19 -13.49 -27.76
CA LYS A 19 3.87 -13.03 -27.27
C LYS A 19 3.87 -12.88 -25.77
N PRO A 20 3.14 -11.88 -25.23
CA PRO A 20 2.97 -11.71 -23.80
C PRO A 20 2.35 -12.96 -23.15
N GLU A 21 2.90 -13.36 -22.01
CA GLU A 21 2.35 -14.46 -21.22
C GLU A 21 1.05 -14.03 -20.52
N ARG A 22 0.12 -14.97 -20.42
CA ARG A 22 -1.15 -14.73 -19.76
C ARG A 22 -0.95 -14.45 -18.27
N ASP A 23 -1.68 -13.47 -17.75
CA ASP A 23 -1.64 -13.00 -16.36
C ASP A 23 -0.26 -12.46 -15.92
N GLY A 24 0.66 -12.28 -16.86
CA GLY A 24 1.99 -11.70 -16.64
C GLY A 24 2.02 -10.19 -16.74
N LEU A 25 3.23 -9.63 -16.63
CA LEU A 25 3.46 -8.18 -16.62
C LEU A 25 3.13 -7.46 -17.94
N PHE A 26 2.99 -8.19 -19.05
CA PHE A 26 2.62 -7.67 -20.36
C PHE A 26 1.34 -8.27 -20.94
N CYS A 27 0.54 -8.93 -20.10
CA CYS A 27 -0.65 -9.67 -20.50
C CYS A 27 -1.60 -8.83 -21.37
N GLU A 28 -1.98 -9.37 -22.53
CA GLU A 28 -2.90 -8.70 -23.45
C GLU A 28 -4.33 -8.65 -22.90
N ARG A 29 -4.73 -9.61 -22.08
CA ARG A 29 -6.04 -9.61 -21.42
C ARG A 29 -6.21 -8.45 -20.46
N ILE A 30 -5.15 -8.09 -19.73
CA ILE A 30 -5.16 -6.98 -18.77
C ILE A 30 -4.94 -5.65 -19.48
N PHE A 31 -3.90 -5.56 -20.30
CA PHE A 31 -3.42 -4.28 -20.85
C PHE A 31 -3.86 -3.99 -22.29
N GLY A 32 -4.52 -4.93 -22.92
CA GLY A 32 -4.96 -4.82 -24.30
C GLY A 32 -4.04 -5.53 -25.31
N PRO A 33 -4.49 -5.62 -26.58
CA PRO A 33 -3.79 -6.35 -27.63
C PRO A 33 -2.49 -5.65 -28.05
N THR A 34 -1.53 -6.43 -28.57
CA THR A 34 -0.26 -5.91 -29.12
C THR A 34 -0.41 -5.43 -30.56
N LYS A 35 -1.44 -5.92 -31.27
CA LYS A 35 -1.77 -5.51 -32.63
C LYS A 35 -3.17 -4.95 -32.70
N ASP A 36 -3.37 -3.94 -33.55
CA ASP A 36 -4.68 -3.33 -33.74
C ASP A 36 -5.70 -4.35 -34.22
N TRP A 37 -6.86 -4.38 -33.56
CA TRP A 37 -8.02 -5.17 -33.92
C TRP A 37 -7.78 -6.69 -33.99
N GLU A 38 -6.81 -7.17 -33.23
CA GLU A 38 -6.45 -8.59 -33.19
C GLU A 38 -6.39 -9.09 -31.74
N CYS A 39 -7.08 -10.17 -31.42
CA CYS A 39 -6.95 -10.81 -30.12
C CYS A 39 -5.66 -11.67 -30.05
N HIS A 40 -5.28 -12.09 -28.85
CA HIS A 40 -4.06 -12.86 -28.61
C HIS A 40 -4.00 -14.19 -29.39
N CYS A 41 -5.12 -14.94 -29.41
CA CYS A 41 -5.20 -16.23 -30.09
C CYS A 41 -5.45 -16.15 -31.61
N GLY A 42 -5.72 -14.97 -32.15
CA GLY A 42 -5.96 -14.73 -33.57
C GLY A 42 -7.37 -15.09 -34.05
N LYS A 43 -8.29 -15.51 -33.17
CA LYS A 43 -9.67 -15.83 -33.55
C LYS A 43 -10.42 -14.63 -34.14
N TYR A 44 -10.21 -13.46 -33.60
CA TYR A 44 -10.80 -12.20 -34.05
C TYR A 44 -9.68 -11.25 -34.52
N GLN A 45 -9.66 -10.91 -35.79
CA GLN A 45 -8.57 -10.16 -36.43
C GLN A 45 -9.03 -8.95 -37.27
N LYS A 46 -10.30 -8.59 -37.18
CA LYS A 46 -10.84 -7.52 -38.06
C LYS A 46 -11.57 -6.45 -37.27
N LEU A 47 -11.60 -5.24 -37.80
CA LEU A 47 -12.27 -4.06 -37.25
C LEU A 47 -13.77 -4.33 -36.95
N ARG A 48 -14.43 -5.21 -37.72
CA ARG A 48 -15.85 -5.59 -37.48
C ARG A 48 -16.10 -6.15 -36.09
N TYR A 49 -15.07 -6.67 -35.43
CA TYR A 49 -15.14 -7.24 -34.09
C TYR A 49 -14.77 -6.24 -32.98
N LYS A 50 -14.66 -4.95 -33.32
CA LYS A 50 -14.34 -3.87 -32.38
C LYS A 50 -15.14 -3.98 -31.09
N GLY A 51 -14.43 -3.92 -29.95
CA GLY A 51 -15.04 -3.98 -28.61
C GLY A 51 -15.44 -5.38 -28.13
N LYS A 52 -15.31 -6.41 -28.98
CA LYS A 52 -15.59 -7.78 -28.60
C LYS A 52 -14.46 -8.34 -27.72
N ILE A 53 -14.86 -8.98 -26.62
CA ILE A 53 -13.93 -9.75 -25.79
C ILE A 53 -13.89 -11.17 -26.33
N CYS A 54 -12.70 -11.65 -26.68
CA CYS A 54 -12.52 -13.00 -27.19
C CYS A 54 -12.93 -14.04 -26.15
N ASP A 55 -13.85 -14.91 -26.51
CA ASP A 55 -14.32 -16.02 -25.69
C ASP A 55 -13.24 -17.08 -25.39
N ARG A 56 -12.19 -17.15 -26.23
CA ARG A 56 -11.09 -18.10 -26.11
C ARG A 56 -9.91 -17.57 -25.28
N CYS A 57 -9.42 -16.34 -25.56
CA CYS A 57 -8.26 -15.77 -24.89
C CYS A 57 -8.57 -14.61 -23.93
N GLY A 58 -9.81 -14.10 -23.95
CA GLY A 58 -10.25 -13.01 -23.07
C GLY A 58 -9.70 -11.61 -23.43
N VAL A 59 -9.02 -11.49 -24.57
CA VAL A 59 -8.46 -10.20 -25.05
C VAL A 59 -9.53 -9.41 -25.78
N GLU A 60 -9.67 -8.15 -25.43
CA GLU A 60 -10.56 -7.21 -26.12
C GLU A 60 -9.98 -6.82 -27.50
N VAL A 61 -10.82 -6.86 -28.52
CA VAL A 61 -10.46 -6.42 -29.87
C VAL A 61 -10.56 -4.90 -29.94
N THR A 62 -9.41 -4.25 -29.78
CA THR A 62 -9.26 -2.79 -29.78
C THR A 62 -7.92 -2.39 -30.36
N ARG A 63 -7.61 -1.11 -30.36
CA ARG A 63 -6.31 -0.62 -30.82
C ARG A 63 -5.20 -0.97 -29.82
N ALA A 64 -4.02 -1.26 -30.30
CA ALA A 64 -2.83 -1.49 -29.49
C ALA A 64 -2.43 -0.27 -28.64
N LYS A 65 -2.85 0.93 -29.03
CA LYS A 65 -2.63 2.18 -28.27
C LYS A 65 -3.09 2.10 -26.82
N VAL A 66 -4.13 1.30 -26.49
CA VAL A 66 -4.62 1.15 -25.11
C VAL A 66 -3.55 0.60 -24.16
N ARG A 67 -2.53 -0.07 -24.66
CA ARG A 67 -1.37 -0.54 -23.88
C ARG A 67 -0.50 0.60 -23.32
N ARG A 68 -0.72 1.83 -23.74
CA ARG A 68 -0.14 3.04 -23.14
C ARG A 68 -1.01 3.65 -22.05
N GLU A 69 -2.25 3.24 -21.94
CA GLU A 69 -3.28 3.88 -21.12
C GLU A 69 -3.76 2.98 -20.00
N ARG A 70 -3.81 1.65 -20.21
CA ARG A 70 -4.37 0.69 -19.27
C ARG A 70 -3.40 0.31 -18.18
N MET A 71 -3.84 0.49 -16.94
CA MET A 71 -3.14 0.05 -15.74
C MET A 71 -3.64 -1.31 -15.27
N GLY A 72 -2.80 -2.05 -14.60
CA GLY A 72 -3.14 -3.23 -13.84
C GLY A 72 -2.82 -3.04 -12.35
N HIS A 73 -2.90 -4.11 -11.60
CA HIS A 73 -2.50 -4.12 -10.19
C HIS A 73 -1.91 -5.46 -9.79
N ILE A 74 -1.17 -5.45 -8.70
CA ILE A 74 -0.65 -6.65 -8.03
C ILE A 74 -1.20 -6.63 -6.61
N GLU A 75 -1.92 -7.66 -6.22
CA GLU A 75 -2.32 -7.85 -4.83
C GLU A 75 -1.13 -8.39 -4.03
N LEU A 76 -0.73 -7.66 -3.01
CA LEU A 76 0.39 -8.05 -2.16
C LEU A 76 -0.05 -9.12 -1.15
N ALA A 77 0.83 -10.08 -0.89
CA ALA A 77 0.58 -11.13 0.11
C ALA A 77 0.46 -10.57 1.54
N THR A 78 1.22 -9.51 1.83
CA THR A 78 1.19 -8.77 3.09
C THR A 78 1.26 -7.27 2.82
N PRO A 79 0.68 -6.41 3.68
CA PRO A 79 0.81 -4.97 3.55
C PRO A 79 2.27 -4.51 3.58
N VAL A 80 2.57 -3.46 2.84
CA VAL A 80 3.91 -2.86 2.77
C VAL A 80 3.80 -1.36 3.05
N SER A 81 4.63 -0.86 3.95
CA SER A 81 4.72 0.56 4.24
C SER A 81 5.39 1.31 3.10
N HIS A 82 4.77 2.41 2.63
CA HIS A 82 5.36 3.24 1.60
C HIS A 82 6.56 4.01 2.16
N ILE A 83 7.72 3.85 1.52
CA ILE A 83 9.00 4.39 2.00
C ILE A 83 9.01 5.93 2.11
N TRP A 84 8.29 6.64 1.25
CA TRP A 84 8.22 8.11 1.30
C TRP A 84 7.64 8.64 2.61
N TYR A 85 6.68 7.91 3.18
CA TYR A 85 6.03 8.32 4.43
C TYR A 85 6.72 7.78 5.68
N PHE A 86 7.54 6.74 5.53
CA PHE A 86 8.33 6.15 6.60
C PHE A 86 9.73 6.78 6.71
N LYS A 87 10.53 6.79 5.62
CA LYS A 87 11.92 7.29 5.61
C LYS A 87 12.05 8.76 5.20
N GLY A 88 10.98 9.46 4.95
CA GLY A 88 11.01 10.91 4.74
C GLY A 88 11.57 11.65 5.96
N ILE A 89 12.09 12.84 5.76
CA ILE A 89 12.57 13.71 6.84
C ILE A 89 11.70 14.97 6.84
N PRO A 90 10.83 15.13 7.83
CA PRO A 90 10.49 14.19 8.92
C PRO A 90 9.61 13.00 8.44
N SER A 91 9.65 11.89 9.19
CA SER A 91 8.75 10.75 8.94
C SER A 91 7.29 11.14 9.16
N ARG A 92 6.46 11.07 8.12
CA ARG A 92 5.03 11.41 8.21
C ARG A 92 4.28 10.44 9.12
N MET A 93 4.56 9.13 9.01
CA MET A 93 4.02 8.12 9.92
C MET A 93 4.45 8.36 11.37
N GLY A 94 5.72 8.67 11.58
CA GLY A 94 6.25 8.93 12.91
C GLY A 94 5.61 10.15 13.57
N LEU A 95 5.38 11.23 12.83
CA LEU A 95 4.70 12.42 13.32
C LEU A 95 3.23 12.17 13.66
N LEU A 96 2.53 11.44 12.79
CA LEU A 96 1.10 11.14 12.98
C LEU A 96 0.87 10.23 14.19
N LEU A 97 1.65 9.17 14.31
CA LEU A 97 1.53 8.18 15.40
C LEU A 97 2.26 8.60 16.69
N ASP A 98 3.04 9.67 16.65
CA ASP A 98 3.94 10.09 17.74
C ASP A 98 4.96 9.01 18.14
N ILE A 99 5.48 8.31 17.15
CA ILE A 99 6.46 7.24 17.32
C ILE A 99 7.76 7.67 16.63
N SER A 100 8.91 7.43 17.29
CA SER A 100 10.19 7.75 16.67
C SER A 100 10.48 6.88 15.46
N PRO A 101 11.17 7.41 14.42
CA PRO A 101 11.53 6.63 13.23
C PRO A 101 12.32 5.36 13.55
N ARG A 102 13.16 5.37 14.58
CA ARG A 102 13.92 4.19 15.02
C ARG A 102 13.01 3.07 15.54
N ILE A 103 11.96 3.43 16.26
CA ILE A 103 10.98 2.47 16.77
C ILE A 103 10.14 1.92 15.61
N LEU A 104 9.66 2.78 14.72
CA LEU A 104 8.94 2.35 13.52
C LEU A 104 9.78 1.39 12.67
N GLU A 105 11.07 1.67 12.51
CA GLU A 105 11.97 0.79 11.77
C GLU A 105 12.04 -0.60 12.40
N LYS A 106 12.19 -0.70 13.72
CA LYS A 106 12.20 -2.00 14.41
C LYS A 106 10.90 -2.79 14.19
N VAL A 107 9.76 -2.12 14.22
CA VAL A 107 8.46 -2.76 14.01
C VAL A 107 8.30 -3.20 12.55
N LEU A 108 8.58 -2.32 11.60
CA LEU A 108 8.41 -2.59 10.17
C LEU A 108 9.34 -3.68 9.64
N TYR A 109 10.55 -3.80 10.20
CA TYR A 109 11.52 -4.83 9.81
C TYR A 109 11.46 -6.08 10.70
N PHE A 110 10.37 -6.31 11.42
CA PHE A 110 10.13 -7.51 12.23
C PHE A 110 11.15 -7.74 13.35
N ALA A 111 11.75 -6.67 13.88
CA ALA A 111 12.69 -6.75 15.00
C ALA A 111 12.03 -6.61 16.38
N ALA A 112 10.82 -6.07 16.45
CA ALA A 112 10.07 -5.88 17.68
C ALA A 112 8.56 -5.90 17.44
N TYR A 113 7.80 -6.25 18.49
CA TYR A 113 6.35 -6.10 18.52
C TYR A 113 5.95 -4.70 18.98
N ILE A 114 4.80 -4.23 18.52
CA ILE A 114 4.16 -3.02 19.01
C ILE A 114 2.75 -3.35 19.49
N VAL A 115 2.37 -2.84 20.66
CA VAL A 115 1.03 -3.00 21.21
C VAL A 115 0.07 -2.09 20.46
N THR A 116 -0.88 -2.68 19.76
CA THR A 116 -1.94 -1.97 19.02
C THR A 116 -3.17 -1.72 19.86
N ASP A 117 -3.50 -2.66 20.74
CA ASP A 117 -4.56 -2.54 21.72
C ASP A 117 -4.10 -3.16 23.06
N PRO A 118 -3.95 -2.39 24.14
CA PRO A 118 -3.52 -2.92 25.42
C PRO A 118 -4.60 -3.72 26.16
N GLY A 119 -5.87 -3.60 25.77
CA GLY A 119 -6.99 -4.23 26.46
C GLY A 119 -7.00 -3.94 27.97
N GLU A 120 -7.33 -4.97 28.78
CA GLU A 120 -7.32 -4.88 30.25
C GLU A 120 -5.98 -5.32 30.87
N THR A 121 -4.90 -5.17 30.16
CA THR A 121 -3.55 -5.53 30.61
C THR A 121 -2.78 -4.29 31.13
N PRO A 122 -1.68 -4.45 31.85
CA PRO A 122 -0.83 -3.32 32.27
C PRO A 122 0.01 -2.74 31.14
N LEU A 123 -0.14 -3.24 29.90
CA LEU A 123 0.54 -2.72 28.71
C LEU A 123 -0.01 -1.34 28.34
N VAL A 124 0.80 -0.59 27.61
CA VAL A 124 0.42 0.73 27.09
C VAL A 124 0.38 0.69 25.57
N LYS A 125 -0.56 1.39 24.96
CA LYS A 125 -0.63 1.53 23.50
C LYS A 125 0.70 2.07 22.96
N ASN A 126 1.15 1.53 21.82
CA ASN A 126 2.45 1.82 21.19
C ASN A 126 3.68 1.33 21.98
N GLN A 127 3.49 0.58 23.03
CA GLN A 127 4.59 -0.04 23.76
C GLN A 127 5.30 -1.05 22.87
N ILE A 128 6.64 -1.05 22.92
CA ILE A 128 7.48 -1.99 22.19
C ILE A 128 7.78 -3.18 23.08
N LEU A 129 7.61 -4.36 22.51
CA LEU A 129 7.92 -5.64 23.17
C LEU A 129 8.98 -6.39 22.36
N SER A 130 9.96 -6.96 23.06
CA SER A 130 10.82 -7.98 22.48
C SER A 130 10.03 -9.27 22.28
N GLU A 131 10.60 -10.21 21.52
CA GLU A 131 9.95 -11.50 21.29
C GLU A 131 9.72 -12.26 22.61
N LYS A 132 10.67 -12.16 23.54
CA LYS A 132 10.55 -12.77 24.87
C LYS A 132 9.42 -12.12 25.67
N GLU A 133 9.42 -10.80 25.79
CA GLU A 133 8.37 -10.07 26.50
C GLU A 133 6.99 -10.35 25.91
N TYR A 134 6.89 -10.43 24.59
CA TYR A 134 5.64 -10.76 23.92
C TYR A 134 5.14 -12.17 24.31
N ARG A 135 6.02 -13.18 24.33
CA ARG A 135 5.64 -14.53 24.77
C ARG A 135 5.22 -14.55 26.23
N ASP A 136 6.00 -13.93 27.12
CA ASP A 136 5.70 -13.86 28.56
C ASP A 136 4.33 -13.19 28.79
N MET A 137 4.01 -12.15 28.02
CA MET A 137 2.71 -11.46 28.11
C MET A 137 1.58 -12.31 27.54
N ARG A 138 1.81 -13.07 26.45
CA ARG A 138 0.83 -14.02 25.90
C ARG A 138 0.52 -15.16 26.85
N GLU A 139 1.51 -15.70 27.53
CA GLU A 139 1.29 -16.73 28.57
C GLU A 139 0.45 -16.21 29.72
N LYS A 140 0.63 -14.94 30.09
CA LYS A 140 -0.04 -14.34 31.25
C LYS A 140 -1.43 -13.80 30.98
N TYR A 141 -1.64 -13.20 29.82
CA TYR A 141 -2.86 -12.46 29.47
C TYR A 141 -3.59 -13.00 28.23
N GLU A 142 -3.07 -14.07 27.63
CA GLU A 142 -3.66 -14.74 26.47
C GLU A 142 -4.05 -13.74 25.36
N ASP A 143 -5.34 -13.62 25.04
CA ASP A 143 -5.87 -12.76 23.99
C ASP A 143 -6.44 -11.41 24.49
N ASP A 144 -6.15 -11.05 25.76
CA ASP A 144 -6.65 -9.79 26.35
C ASP A 144 -5.98 -8.54 25.78
N PHE A 145 -4.94 -8.67 25.00
CA PHE A 145 -4.29 -7.56 24.29
C PHE A 145 -3.97 -7.93 22.84
N ASP A 146 -3.81 -6.91 21.99
CA ASP A 146 -3.38 -7.07 20.62
C ASP A 146 -2.03 -6.37 20.38
N ALA A 147 -1.10 -7.12 19.81
CA ALA A 147 0.20 -6.63 19.42
C ALA A 147 0.67 -7.34 18.15
N GLY A 148 1.45 -6.65 17.32
CA GLY A 148 1.90 -7.20 16.06
C GLY A 148 3.23 -6.62 15.60
N MET A 149 3.69 -7.12 14.48
CA MET A 149 4.89 -6.69 13.78
C MET A 149 4.56 -6.26 12.35
N GLY A 150 5.51 -5.58 11.72
CA GLY A 150 5.47 -5.24 10.32
C GLY A 150 4.46 -4.14 9.96
N ALA A 151 4.28 -3.93 8.67
CA ALA A 151 3.40 -2.90 8.16
C ALA A 151 1.92 -3.12 8.53
N GLU A 152 1.51 -4.36 8.75
CA GLU A 152 0.13 -4.69 9.18
C GLU A 152 -0.19 -4.08 10.55
N ALA A 153 0.72 -4.19 11.52
CA ALA A 153 0.56 -3.58 12.84
C ALA A 153 0.52 -2.05 12.75
N VAL A 154 1.40 -1.46 11.94
CA VAL A 154 1.42 -0.01 11.70
C VAL A 154 0.11 0.45 11.03
N LYS A 155 -0.41 -0.33 10.09
CA LYS A 155 -1.71 -0.05 9.45
C LYS A 155 -2.85 -0.04 10.45
N LYS A 156 -2.90 -1.00 11.37
CA LYS A 156 -3.90 -1.02 12.46
C LYS A 156 -3.81 0.25 13.32
N LEU A 157 -2.60 0.68 13.68
CA LEU A 157 -2.41 1.92 14.43
C LEU A 157 -2.89 3.15 13.66
N LEU A 158 -2.60 3.22 12.36
CA LEU A 158 -3.04 4.32 11.50
C LEU A 158 -4.57 4.36 11.35
N GLN A 159 -5.23 3.21 11.27
CA GLN A 159 -6.69 3.10 11.23
C GLN A 159 -7.38 3.60 12.52
N GLN A 160 -6.69 3.52 13.65
CA GLN A 160 -7.20 3.94 14.95
C GLN A 160 -7.04 5.43 15.22
N VAL A 161 -6.38 6.19 14.35
CA VAL A 161 -6.16 7.64 14.54
C VAL A 161 -7.47 8.39 14.35
N ASP A 162 -7.92 9.06 15.40
CA ASP A 162 -8.97 10.09 15.34
C ASP A 162 -8.35 11.43 14.93
N LEU A 163 -8.41 11.77 13.65
CA LEU A 163 -7.80 12.99 13.11
C LEU A 163 -8.41 14.25 13.71
N GLU A 164 -9.73 14.29 13.93
CA GLU A 164 -10.41 15.46 14.47
C GLU A 164 -10.04 15.68 15.92
N GLY A 165 -10.13 14.64 16.75
CA GLY A 165 -9.75 14.70 18.16
C GLY A 165 -8.28 15.02 18.36
N LEU A 166 -7.40 14.42 17.53
CA LEU A 166 -5.95 14.69 17.58
C LEU A 166 -5.63 16.14 17.18
N SER A 167 -6.29 16.69 16.16
CA SER A 167 -6.13 18.09 15.77
C SER A 167 -6.50 19.03 16.92
N GLN A 168 -7.64 18.81 17.55
CA GLN A 168 -8.08 19.61 18.69
C GLN A 168 -7.11 19.52 19.87
N GLN A 169 -6.63 18.32 20.18
CA GLN A 169 -5.64 18.09 21.24
C GLN A 169 -4.32 18.86 20.97
N LEU A 170 -3.81 18.75 19.75
CA LEU A 170 -2.57 19.44 19.36
C LEU A 170 -2.71 20.97 19.35
N HIS A 171 -3.86 21.50 18.94
CA HIS A 171 -4.16 22.93 19.06
C HIS A 171 -4.20 23.42 20.51
N ALA A 172 -4.75 22.63 21.41
CA ALA A 172 -4.75 22.94 22.85
C ALA A 172 -3.33 22.90 23.43
N GLU A 173 -2.56 21.84 23.09
CA GLU A 173 -1.17 21.69 23.53
C GLU A 173 -0.28 22.84 23.05
N LEU A 174 -0.50 23.32 21.83
CA LEU A 174 0.28 24.44 21.23
C LEU A 174 0.25 25.72 22.07
N LYS A 175 -0.83 25.91 22.87
CA LYS A 175 -0.97 27.08 23.75
C LYS A 175 -0.13 26.97 25.03
N THR A 176 0.24 25.76 25.40
CA THR A 176 0.91 25.47 26.69
C THR A 176 2.39 25.16 26.55
N VAL A 177 2.85 24.77 25.35
CA VAL A 177 4.24 24.37 25.11
C VAL A 177 5.08 25.46 24.48
N SER A 178 6.41 25.40 24.71
CA SER A 178 7.39 26.33 24.14
C SER A 178 8.65 25.61 23.64
N GLY A 179 9.50 26.32 22.92
CA GLY A 179 10.78 25.80 22.45
C GLY A 179 10.66 24.63 21.48
N GLN A 180 11.49 23.61 21.67
CA GLN A 180 11.54 22.44 20.77
C GLN A 180 10.25 21.61 20.78
N LYS A 181 9.57 21.56 21.93
CA LYS A 181 8.25 20.88 22.02
C LYS A 181 7.23 21.54 21.12
N LYS A 182 7.18 22.88 21.12
CA LYS A 182 6.30 23.64 20.24
C LYS A 182 6.56 23.35 18.77
N ALA A 183 7.82 23.33 18.36
CA ALA A 183 8.20 23.01 16.98
C ALA A 183 7.76 21.60 16.56
N ARG A 184 7.84 20.62 17.46
CA ARG A 184 7.35 19.25 17.21
C ARG A 184 5.82 19.21 17.08
N VAL A 185 5.10 19.88 17.98
CA VAL A 185 3.64 19.95 17.93
C VAL A 185 3.17 20.61 16.64
N VAL A 186 3.80 21.68 16.18
CA VAL A 186 3.50 22.34 14.90
C VAL A 186 3.66 21.37 13.73
N LYS A 187 4.79 20.66 13.66
CA LYS A 187 5.03 19.66 12.58
C LYS A 187 4.01 18.52 12.60
N ARG A 188 3.62 18.04 13.78
CA ARG A 188 2.58 17.04 13.91
C ARG A 188 1.23 17.57 13.43
N LEU A 189 0.86 18.77 13.84
CA LEU A 189 -0.38 19.41 13.48
C LEU A 189 -0.50 19.63 11.97
N GLU A 190 0.58 20.05 11.31
CA GLU A 190 0.63 20.17 9.84
C GLU A 190 0.26 18.86 9.13
N VAL A 191 0.81 17.72 9.59
CA VAL A 191 0.50 16.40 9.02
C VAL A 191 -0.93 15.98 9.31
N VAL A 192 -1.38 16.14 10.55
CA VAL A 192 -2.75 15.79 10.96
C VAL A 192 -3.79 16.60 10.18
N ASP A 193 -3.59 17.90 10.06
CA ASP A 193 -4.51 18.78 9.33
C ASP A 193 -4.47 18.50 7.82
N ALA A 194 -3.32 18.14 7.25
CA ALA A 194 -3.22 17.73 5.86
C ALA A 194 -4.09 16.51 5.56
N PHE A 195 -4.10 15.50 6.44
CA PHE A 195 -5.01 14.34 6.31
C PHE A 195 -6.48 14.74 6.54
N ARG A 196 -6.74 15.48 7.60
CA ARG A 196 -8.10 15.90 7.97
C ARG A 196 -8.78 16.72 6.87
N LEU A 197 -8.09 17.69 6.30
CA LEU A 197 -8.65 18.60 5.29
C LEU A 197 -8.73 17.96 3.90
N SER A 198 -7.81 17.06 3.55
CA SER A 198 -7.82 16.38 2.24
C SER A 198 -8.81 15.22 2.16
N GLY A 199 -9.25 14.69 3.29
CA GLY A 199 -10.06 13.46 3.34
C GLY A 199 -9.27 12.18 3.03
N ASN A 200 -7.94 12.24 2.88
CA ASN A 200 -7.10 11.07 2.74
C ASN A 200 -7.02 10.32 4.07
N LYS A 201 -7.08 8.98 4.00
CA LYS A 201 -7.00 8.14 5.19
C LYS A 201 -5.55 7.83 5.54
N PRO A 202 -5.15 7.92 6.83
CA PRO A 202 -3.79 7.63 7.25
C PRO A 202 -3.29 6.23 6.86
N GLU A 203 -4.16 5.22 6.91
CA GLU A 203 -3.84 3.84 6.55
C GLU A 203 -3.48 3.64 5.07
N TRP A 204 -3.76 4.61 4.21
CA TRP A 204 -3.35 4.57 2.80
C TRP A 204 -1.84 4.76 2.60
N MET A 205 -1.11 5.17 3.64
CA MET A 205 0.36 5.16 3.63
C MET A 205 0.94 3.74 3.65
N VAL A 206 0.12 2.75 3.94
CA VAL A 206 0.45 1.32 3.86
C VAL A 206 -0.27 0.73 2.65
N ILE A 207 0.49 0.05 1.78
CA ILE A 207 0.03 -0.43 0.48
C ILE A 207 -0.35 -1.90 0.59
N ASP A 208 -1.57 -2.25 0.21
CA ASP A 208 -2.04 -3.63 0.05
C ASP A 208 -2.03 -4.07 -1.41
N VAL A 209 -2.22 -3.12 -2.32
CA VAL A 209 -2.32 -3.34 -3.76
C VAL A 209 -1.34 -2.41 -4.47
N LEU A 210 -0.44 -2.99 -5.25
CA LEU A 210 0.55 -2.24 -6.01
C LEU A 210 0.00 -1.91 -7.41
N PRO A 211 -0.04 -0.64 -7.84
CA PRO A 211 -0.41 -0.29 -9.20
C PRO A 211 0.68 -0.69 -10.19
N VAL A 212 0.26 -1.22 -11.35
CA VAL A 212 1.14 -1.57 -12.45
C VAL A 212 0.86 -0.61 -13.60
N ILE A 213 1.87 0.17 -13.96
CA ILE A 213 1.76 1.16 -15.05
C ILE A 213 1.60 0.46 -16.41
N PRO A 214 1.04 1.14 -17.41
CA PRO A 214 0.87 0.57 -18.76
C PRO A 214 2.16 0.01 -19.34
N PRO A 215 2.09 -1.11 -20.07
CA PRO A 215 3.28 -1.80 -20.60
C PRO A 215 4.17 -0.94 -21.51
N GLU A 216 3.58 -0.08 -22.32
CA GLU A 216 4.36 0.78 -23.24
C GLU A 216 5.10 1.91 -22.53
N LEU A 217 4.81 2.20 -21.27
CA LEU A 217 5.59 3.12 -20.44
C LEU A 217 6.79 2.44 -19.76
N ARG A 218 6.87 1.11 -19.85
CA ARG A 218 7.95 0.27 -19.33
C ARG A 218 8.35 -0.82 -20.33
N PRO A 219 8.74 -0.44 -21.56
CA PRO A 219 9.03 -1.41 -22.62
C PRO A 219 10.21 -2.30 -22.24
N MET A 220 10.16 -3.54 -22.71
CA MET A 220 11.32 -4.43 -22.64
C MET A 220 12.35 -4.00 -23.69
N VAL A 221 13.57 -3.74 -23.26
CA VAL A 221 14.72 -3.49 -24.13
C VAL A 221 15.36 -4.84 -24.45
N GLN A 222 15.52 -5.13 -25.74
CA GLN A 222 16.24 -6.30 -26.25
C GLN A 222 17.70 -5.95 -26.51
#